data_150f2c1160069ba5abe46662efa27105
#
_entry.id   150f2c1160069ba5abe46662efa27105
#
_cell.length_a   1.000
_cell.length_b   1.000
_cell.length_c   1.000
_cell.angle_alpha   90.00
_cell.angle_beta   90.00
_cell.angle_gamma   90.00
#
_symmetry.space_group_name_H-M   'P 1'
#
loop_
_entity.id
_entity.type
_entity.pdbx_description
1 polymer ?
#
loop_
_entity_poly.entity_id
_entity_poly.type
_entity_poly.pdbx_seq_one_letter_code
_entity_poly.pdbx_strand_id
1 'polypeptide(L)'
;MAKQLKEHIKDPGSAITHFIGMLMAIFAAIPLLLKAAREPSKIYIIAIAVYAASLILLYAASTTYHTFDKSRKVNTILKKIDHMMISVLIAGSYTPICLLVLGGRTGLVLLAIVWAFAIAGILIKAFWVFCPKWVSSVLYIGMGWTCVLAFTQLLNSLSPAAFGWLLAGGIIYTVGGVIYALKLPIFNNKHKYFGSHEIFHLFVMAGSACHFVVMYAFVL
;
A
#
# COMPACT_ATOMS: atom_id res chain seq x y z
N MET A 1 11.40 1.84 32.23
CA MET A 1 11.35 2.52 30.92
C MET A 1 10.46 1.80 29.91
N ALA A 2 10.62 0.52 29.58
CA ALA A 2 9.76 -0.21 28.63
C ALA A 2 8.26 -0.29 29.03
N LYS A 3 7.93 -0.35 30.33
CA LYS A 3 6.54 -0.40 30.84
C LYS A 3 5.84 0.94 30.71
N GLN A 4 6.55 2.06 30.89
CA GLN A 4 5.98 3.42 30.74
C GLN A 4 5.76 3.81 29.29
N LEU A 5 6.60 3.35 28.34
CA LEU A 5 6.39 3.56 26.89
C LEU A 5 5.13 2.86 26.38
N LYS A 6 4.73 1.72 26.99
CA LYS A 6 3.53 0.97 26.61
C LYS A 6 2.22 1.68 26.97
N GLU A 7 2.22 2.59 27.94
CA GLU A 7 1.02 3.34 28.36
C GLU A 7 0.71 4.56 27.46
N HIS A 8 1.63 4.92 26.54
CA HIS A 8 1.48 6.09 25.68
C HIS A 8 1.27 5.78 24.19
N ILE A 9 1.46 4.53 23.76
CA ILE A 9 1.23 4.12 22.37
C ILE A 9 -0.12 3.43 22.27
N LYS A 10 -0.99 3.94 21.39
CA LYS A 10 -2.36 3.48 21.22
C LYS A 10 -2.46 2.00 20.85
N ASP A 11 -1.82 1.61 19.75
CA ASP A 11 -1.81 0.24 19.21
C ASP A 11 -0.35 -0.18 18.92
N PRO A 12 0.42 -0.66 19.95
CA PRO A 12 1.87 -0.84 19.82
C PRO A 12 2.31 -1.80 18.70
N GLY A 13 1.61 -2.92 18.51
CA GLY A 13 1.92 -3.89 17.47
C GLY A 13 1.78 -3.29 16.06
N SER A 14 0.67 -2.60 15.82
CA SER A 14 0.38 -1.92 14.58
C SER A 14 1.34 -0.76 14.33
N ALA A 15 1.66 0.04 15.37
CA ALA A 15 2.60 1.15 15.26
C ALA A 15 4.02 0.66 14.89
N ILE A 16 4.53 -0.38 15.56
CA ILE A 16 5.87 -0.91 15.32
C ILE A 16 5.99 -1.55 13.94
N THR A 17 5.02 -2.36 13.52
CA THR A 17 5.06 -3.02 12.20
C THR A 17 5.14 -2.00 11.07
N HIS A 18 4.27 -0.99 11.07
CA HIS A 18 4.30 0.03 10.01
C HIS A 18 5.42 1.06 10.18
N PHE A 19 5.94 1.30 11.39
CA PHE A 19 7.16 2.08 11.57
C PHE A 19 8.37 1.41 10.90
N ILE A 20 8.51 0.08 11.06
CA ILE A 20 9.53 -0.70 10.34
C ILE A 20 9.29 -0.59 8.83
N GLY A 21 8.04 -0.75 8.38
CA GLY A 21 7.68 -0.58 6.97
C GLY A 21 8.03 0.81 6.42
N MET A 22 7.83 1.87 7.21
CA MET A 22 8.21 3.24 6.85
C MET A 22 9.72 3.38 6.66
N LEU A 23 10.51 2.87 7.60
CA LEU A 23 11.98 2.90 7.48
C LEU A 23 12.43 2.11 6.25
N MET A 24 11.89 0.90 6.03
CA MET A 24 12.19 0.10 4.84
C MET A 24 11.84 0.86 3.56
N ALA A 25 10.69 1.53 3.50
CA ALA A 25 10.28 2.32 2.34
C ALA A 25 11.20 3.52 2.08
N ILE A 26 11.64 4.22 3.13
CA ILE A 26 12.60 5.34 3.01
C ILE A 26 13.94 4.83 2.46
N PHE A 27 14.49 3.77 3.03
CA PHE A 27 15.76 3.21 2.56
C PHE A 27 15.65 2.61 1.15
N ALA A 28 14.53 1.96 0.82
CA ALA A 28 14.26 1.42 -0.51
C ALA A 28 14.04 2.50 -1.58
N ALA A 29 13.54 3.67 -1.21
CA ALA A 29 13.37 4.80 -2.13
C ALA A 29 14.71 5.30 -2.71
N ILE A 30 15.79 5.25 -1.92
CA ILE A 30 17.11 5.75 -2.34
C ILE A 30 17.61 5.01 -3.60
N PRO A 31 17.83 3.68 -3.60
CA PRO A 31 18.31 2.97 -4.78
C PRO A 31 17.34 3.04 -5.95
N LEU A 32 16.01 3.06 -5.71
CA LEU A 32 15.01 3.23 -6.75
C LEU A 32 15.17 4.57 -7.48
N LEU A 33 15.23 5.67 -6.74
CA LEU A 33 15.35 7.01 -7.31
C LEU A 33 16.70 7.21 -7.99
N LEU A 34 17.79 6.69 -7.41
CA LEU A 34 19.12 6.76 -8.03
C LEU A 34 19.16 5.98 -9.36
N LYS A 35 18.50 4.82 -9.43
CA LYS A 35 18.41 4.03 -10.66
C LYS A 35 17.52 4.71 -11.69
N ALA A 36 16.35 5.20 -11.30
CA ALA A 36 15.44 5.94 -12.16
C ALA A 36 16.05 7.25 -12.71
N ALA A 37 16.93 7.92 -11.94
CA ALA A 37 17.61 9.12 -12.38
C ALA A 37 18.66 8.88 -13.47
N ARG A 38 19.09 7.64 -13.69
CA ARG A 38 20.03 7.25 -14.75
C ARG A 38 19.33 6.95 -16.07
N GLU A 39 18.02 6.76 -16.03
CA GLU A 39 17.21 6.51 -17.22
C GLU A 39 17.09 7.77 -18.09
N PRO A 40 17.05 7.62 -19.44
CA PRO A 40 17.11 8.75 -20.36
C PRO A 40 15.92 9.68 -20.30
N SER A 41 14.77 9.20 -19.82
CA SER A 41 13.54 9.98 -19.76
C SER A 41 13.17 10.34 -18.31
N LYS A 42 12.82 11.61 -18.10
CA LYS A 42 12.33 12.10 -16.79
C LYS A 42 11.07 11.38 -16.29
N ILE A 43 10.34 10.69 -17.17
CA ILE A 43 9.14 9.95 -16.78
C ILE A 43 9.47 8.83 -15.78
N TYR A 44 10.67 8.21 -15.88
CA TYR A 44 11.09 7.18 -14.94
C TYR A 44 11.20 7.72 -13.51
N ILE A 45 11.90 8.83 -13.31
CA ILE A 45 12.06 9.42 -11.98
C ILE A 45 10.72 9.92 -11.43
N ILE A 46 9.84 10.47 -12.27
CA ILE A 46 8.52 10.93 -11.84
C ILE A 46 7.66 9.74 -11.39
N ALA A 47 7.57 8.68 -12.21
CA ALA A 47 6.78 7.50 -11.89
C ALA A 47 7.25 6.79 -10.62
N ILE A 48 8.57 6.63 -10.48
CA ILE A 48 9.18 6.01 -9.29
C ILE A 48 9.05 6.90 -8.06
N ALA A 49 9.15 8.23 -8.21
CA ALA A 49 8.94 9.15 -7.08
C ALA A 49 7.50 9.08 -6.55
N VAL A 50 6.49 8.98 -7.44
CA VAL A 50 5.08 8.77 -7.04
C VAL A 50 4.91 7.45 -6.28
N TYR A 51 5.51 6.36 -6.78
CA TYR A 51 5.50 5.07 -6.10
C TYR A 51 6.17 5.13 -4.72
N ALA A 52 7.40 5.61 -4.64
CA ALA A 52 8.15 5.69 -3.40
C ALA A 52 7.47 6.61 -2.37
N ALA A 53 6.97 7.77 -2.80
CA ALA A 53 6.21 8.67 -1.94
C ALA A 53 4.94 8.02 -1.41
N SER A 54 4.20 7.28 -2.24
CA SER A 54 2.97 6.60 -1.80
C SER A 54 3.23 5.54 -0.74
N LEU A 55 4.33 4.78 -0.84
CA LEU A 55 4.77 3.82 0.19
C LEU A 55 5.10 4.51 1.51
N ILE A 56 5.95 5.55 1.45
CA ILE A 56 6.38 6.28 2.65
C ILE A 56 5.18 6.93 3.33
N LEU A 57 4.29 7.57 2.58
CA LEU A 57 3.11 8.25 3.10
C LEU A 57 2.12 7.28 3.76
N LEU A 58 1.89 6.09 3.16
CA LEU A 58 1.05 5.07 3.78
C LEU A 58 1.60 4.65 5.14
N TYR A 59 2.87 4.23 5.18
CA TYR A 59 3.45 3.73 6.42
C TYR A 59 3.60 4.81 7.48
N ALA A 60 3.91 6.05 7.08
CA ALA A 60 3.96 7.20 8.00
C ALA A 60 2.58 7.53 8.58
N ALA A 61 1.54 7.57 7.75
CA ALA A 61 0.18 7.84 8.19
C ALA A 61 -0.32 6.76 9.16
N SER A 62 -0.10 5.50 8.84
CA SER A 62 -0.49 4.38 9.68
C SER A 62 0.28 4.34 10.99
N THR A 63 1.61 4.50 10.96
CA THR A 63 2.42 4.63 12.17
C THR A 63 1.90 5.74 13.08
N THR A 64 1.61 6.91 12.51
CA THR A 64 1.10 8.06 13.24
C THR A 64 -0.26 7.77 13.89
N TYR A 65 -1.19 7.17 13.14
CA TYR A 65 -2.52 6.82 13.64
C TYR A 65 -2.46 5.80 14.78
N HIS A 66 -1.57 4.80 14.69
CA HIS A 66 -1.45 3.74 15.70
C HIS A 66 -0.55 4.13 16.89
N THR A 67 0.27 5.18 16.75
CA THR A 67 1.11 5.67 17.85
C THR A 67 0.34 6.61 18.76
N PHE A 68 -0.38 7.59 18.20
CA PHE A 68 -0.95 8.67 18.99
C PHE A 68 -2.39 8.39 19.40
N ASP A 69 -2.65 8.48 20.72
CA ASP A 69 -3.99 8.60 21.32
C ASP A 69 -4.17 10.01 21.87
N LYS A 70 -5.00 10.78 21.22
CA LYS A 70 -5.26 12.19 21.57
C LYS A 70 -6.76 12.38 21.84
N SER A 71 -7.39 13.37 21.26
CA SER A 71 -8.84 13.56 21.33
C SER A 71 -9.57 12.71 20.28
N ARG A 72 -10.87 12.43 20.53
CA ARG A 72 -11.73 11.71 19.54
C ARG A 72 -11.68 12.34 18.15
N LYS A 73 -11.65 13.69 18.07
CA LYS A 73 -11.55 14.42 16.80
C LYS A 73 -10.23 14.15 16.07
N VAL A 74 -9.12 14.24 16.79
CA VAL A 74 -7.77 14.00 16.24
C VAL A 74 -7.64 12.53 15.80
N ASN A 75 -8.04 11.58 16.63
CA ASN A 75 -7.99 10.16 16.33
C ASN A 75 -8.83 9.81 15.07
N THR A 76 -9.97 10.48 14.89
CA THR A 76 -10.79 10.29 13.67
C THR A 76 -10.09 10.84 12.43
N ILE A 77 -9.43 12.00 12.53
CA ILE A 77 -8.66 12.58 11.41
C ILE A 77 -7.50 11.68 11.03
N LEU A 78 -6.72 11.23 12.02
CA LEU A 78 -5.59 10.32 11.77
C LEU A 78 -6.06 9.02 11.12
N LYS A 79 -7.17 8.44 11.58
CA LYS A 79 -7.79 7.26 10.97
C LYS A 79 -8.21 7.50 9.52
N LYS A 80 -8.78 8.67 9.22
CA LYS A 80 -9.15 9.01 7.83
C LYS A 80 -7.92 9.04 6.94
N ILE A 81 -6.86 9.73 7.36
CA ILE A 81 -5.61 9.86 6.62
C ILE A 81 -4.99 8.47 6.38
N ASP A 82 -4.85 7.65 7.43
CA ASP A 82 -4.34 6.29 7.34
C ASP A 82 -5.08 5.47 6.26
N HIS A 83 -6.42 5.44 6.33
CA HIS A 83 -7.24 4.67 5.37
C HIS A 83 -7.24 5.27 3.95
N MET A 84 -7.12 6.58 3.79
CA MET A 84 -7.02 7.24 2.49
C MET A 84 -5.70 6.90 1.80
N MET A 85 -4.61 6.78 2.55
CA MET A 85 -3.28 6.46 2.00
C MET A 85 -3.22 5.05 1.40
N ILE A 86 -4.12 4.12 1.77
CA ILE A 86 -4.21 2.81 1.11
C ILE A 86 -4.57 2.99 -0.38
N SER A 87 -5.57 3.83 -0.68
CA SER A 87 -5.93 4.14 -2.08
C SER A 87 -4.78 4.81 -2.83
N VAL A 88 -4.05 5.71 -2.17
CA VAL A 88 -2.87 6.39 -2.74
C VAL A 88 -1.76 5.38 -3.02
N LEU A 89 -1.49 4.43 -2.12
CA LEU A 89 -0.47 3.39 -2.35
C LEU A 89 -0.84 2.51 -3.53
N ILE A 90 -2.10 2.06 -3.64
CA ILE A 90 -2.54 1.23 -4.77
C ILE A 90 -2.31 1.99 -6.08
N ALA A 91 -2.81 3.22 -6.21
CA ALA A 91 -2.63 4.02 -7.43
C ALA A 91 -1.16 4.37 -7.69
N GLY A 92 -0.38 4.66 -6.64
CA GLY A 92 1.05 4.89 -6.72
C GLY A 92 1.83 3.69 -7.25
N SER A 93 1.44 2.46 -6.84
CA SER A 93 2.05 1.21 -7.33
C SER A 93 1.73 0.94 -8.81
N TYR A 94 0.56 1.34 -9.28
CA TYR A 94 0.19 1.26 -10.70
C TYR A 94 0.96 2.25 -11.57
N THR A 95 1.34 3.40 -11.01
CA THR A 95 1.90 4.51 -11.80
C THR A 95 3.14 4.10 -12.62
N PRO A 96 4.17 3.43 -12.08
CA PRO A 96 5.30 2.97 -12.90
C PRO A 96 4.90 1.90 -13.92
N ILE A 97 4.06 0.95 -13.55
CA ILE A 97 3.59 -0.10 -14.48
C ILE A 97 2.85 0.52 -15.67
N CYS A 98 1.95 1.47 -15.40
CA CYS A 98 1.19 2.13 -16.46
C CYS A 98 2.05 3.00 -17.37
N LEU A 99 2.99 3.77 -16.80
CA LEU A 99 3.78 4.73 -17.56
C LEU A 99 5.02 4.13 -18.22
N LEU A 100 5.66 3.15 -17.58
CA LEU A 100 6.97 2.64 -18.00
C LEU A 100 6.88 1.27 -18.67
N VAL A 101 5.92 0.42 -18.28
CA VAL A 101 5.77 -0.94 -18.80
C VAL A 101 4.72 -1.01 -19.91
N LEU A 102 3.49 -0.57 -19.62
CA LEU A 102 2.41 -0.59 -20.60
C LEU A 102 2.55 0.53 -21.62
N GLY A 103 2.82 1.75 -21.16
CA GLY A 103 2.96 2.93 -22.03
C GLY A 103 1.70 3.23 -22.87
N GLY A 104 1.84 4.15 -23.81
CA GLY A 104 0.83 4.44 -24.81
C GLY A 104 -0.59 4.68 -24.27
N ARG A 105 -1.59 4.38 -25.09
CA ARG A 105 -3.00 4.60 -24.71
C ARG A 105 -3.47 3.66 -23.60
N THR A 106 -3.06 2.39 -23.62
CA THR A 106 -3.47 1.40 -22.61
C THR A 106 -2.99 1.80 -21.23
N GLY A 107 -1.69 2.16 -21.10
CA GLY A 107 -1.13 2.60 -19.84
C GLY A 107 -1.81 3.86 -19.30
N LEU A 108 -2.05 4.86 -20.14
CA LEU A 108 -2.70 6.12 -19.73
C LEU A 108 -4.17 5.90 -19.30
N VAL A 109 -4.91 5.07 -20.02
CA VAL A 109 -6.32 4.77 -19.67
C VAL A 109 -6.39 4.01 -18.35
N LEU A 110 -5.55 2.99 -18.16
CA LEU A 110 -5.51 2.24 -16.90
C LEU A 110 -5.09 3.14 -15.73
N LEU A 111 -4.09 3.99 -15.93
CA LEU A 111 -3.65 4.98 -14.93
C LEU A 111 -4.78 5.90 -14.52
N ALA A 112 -5.53 6.45 -15.49
CA ALA A 112 -6.66 7.32 -15.23
C ALA A 112 -7.77 6.61 -14.44
N ILE A 113 -8.10 5.36 -14.80
CA ILE A 113 -9.10 4.54 -14.09
C ILE A 113 -8.67 4.31 -12.63
N VAL A 114 -7.43 3.89 -12.40
CA VAL A 114 -6.95 3.59 -11.05
C VAL A 114 -6.87 4.83 -10.17
N TRP A 115 -6.42 5.97 -10.69
CA TRP A 115 -6.42 7.23 -9.95
C TRP A 115 -7.85 7.76 -9.71
N ALA A 116 -8.78 7.57 -10.64
CA ALA A 116 -10.20 7.89 -10.41
C ALA A 116 -10.78 7.03 -9.26
N PHE A 117 -10.48 5.73 -9.22
CA PHE A 117 -10.86 4.88 -8.09
C PHE A 117 -10.17 5.29 -6.79
N ALA A 118 -8.91 5.74 -6.84
CA ALA A 118 -8.20 6.24 -5.66
C ALA A 118 -8.87 7.49 -5.11
N ILE A 119 -9.24 8.44 -5.96
CA ILE A 119 -9.97 9.65 -5.56
C ILE A 119 -11.33 9.28 -4.94
N ALA A 120 -12.09 8.37 -5.56
CA ALA A 120 -13.35 7.87 -5.01
C ALA A 120 -13.13 7.21 -3.63
N GLY A 121 -12.10 6.38 -3.48
CA GLY A 121 -11.73 5.76 -2.22
C GLY A 121 -11.35 6.77 -1.13
N ILE A 122 -10.60 7.80 -1.49
CA ILE A 122 -10.25 8.92 -0.60
C ILE A 122 -11.53 9.64 -0.13
N LEU A 123 -12.44 9.97 -1.05
CA LEU A 123 -13.70 10.63 -0.71
C LEU A 123 -14.57 9.76 0.19
N ILE A 124 -14.71 8.46 -0.11
CA ILE A 124 -15.43 7.52 0.76
C ILE A 124 -14.84 7.54 2.19
N LYS A 125 -13.51 7.50 2.33
CA LYS A 125 -12.87 7.52 3.67
C LYS A 125 -12.92 8.89 4.33
N ALA A 126 -12.90 9.97 3.58
CA ALA A 126 -13.07 11.30 4.13
C ALA A 126 -14.45 11.49 4.78
N PHE A 127 -15.50 10.94 4.16
CA PHE A 127 -16.88 11.10 4.65
C PHE A 127 -17.36 9.91 5.48
N TRP A 128 -16.89 8.67 5.23
CA TRP A 128 -17.37 7.45 5.86
C TRP A 128 -16.24 6.51 6.32
N VAL A 129 -15.33 7.02 7.17
CA VAL A 129 -14.18 6.24 7.67
C VAL A 129 -14.58 5.05 8.56
N PHE A 130 -15.76 5.10 9.17
CA PHE A 130 -16.30 4.04 10.03
C PHE A 130 -17.16 3.02 9.28
N CYS A 131 -17.08 2.97 7.94
CA CYS A 131 -17.77 1.94 7.18
C CYS A 131 -17.33 0.53 7.62
N PRO A 132 -18.18 -0.49 7.41
CA PRO A 132 -17.82 -1.88 7.69
C PRO A 132 -16.50 -2.28 7.02
N LYS A 133 -15.70 -3.13 7.69
CA LYS A 133 -14.38 -3.53 7.18
C LYS A 133 -14.45 -4.19 5.80
N TRP A 134 -15.49 -4.98 5.54
CA TRP A 134 -15.67 -5.62 4.24
C TRP A 134 -15.84 -4.60 3.09
N VAL A 135 -16.49 -3.45 3.33
CA VAL A 135 -16.60 -2.36 2.33
C VAL A 135 -15.21 -1.84 1.95
N SER A 136 -14.36 -1.62 2.96
CA SER A 136 -12.97 -1.20 2.73
C SER A 136 -12.19 -2.25 1.94
N SER A 137 -12.32 -3.52 2.31
CA SER A 137 -11.61 -4.62 1.66
C SER A 137 -12.05 -4.80 0.21
N VAL A 138 -13.36 -4.76 -0.06
CA VAL A 138 -13.88 -4.83 -1.44
C VAL A 138 -13.35 -3.66 -2.28
N LEU A 139 -13.34 -2.44 -1.73
CA LEU A 139 -12.80 -1.27 -2.42
C LEU A 139 -11.32 -1.47 -2.78
N TYR A 140 -10.48 -1.82 -1.80
CA TYR A 140 -9.03 -1.90 -2.02
C TYR A 140 -8.63 -3.12 -2.86
N ILE A 141 -9.27 -4.28 -2.65
CA ILE A 141 -9.04 -5.47 -3.48
C ILE A 141 -9.51 -5.20 -4.92
N GLY A 142 -10.69 -4.61 -5.11
CA GLY A 142 -11.19 -4.24 -6.44
C GLY A 142 -10.24 -3.29 -7.16
N MET A 143 -9.74 -2.26 -6.47
CA MET A 143 -8.70 -1.37 -7.02
C MET A 143 -7.43 -2.14 -7.40
N GLY A 144 -6.96 -3.04 -6.54
CA GLY A 144 -5.76 -3.84 -6.78
C GLY A 144 -5.89 -4.75 -8.01
N TRP A 145 -7.08 -5.30 -8.27
CA TRP A 145 -7.34 -6.17 -9.42
C TRP A 145 -7.77 -5.44 -10.70
N THR A 146 -7.77 -4.11 -10.73
CA THR A 146 -8.04 -3.32 -11.94
C THR A 146 -7.07 -3.66 -13.09
N CYS A 147 -5.88 -4.21 -12.78
CA CYS A 147 -4.91 -4.70 -13.76
C CYS A 147 -5.45 -5.77 -14.71
N VAL A 148 -6.53 -6.47 -14.32
CA VAL A 148 -7.21 -7.45 -15.19
C VAL A 148 -7.71 -6.80 -16.49
N LEU A 149 -8.02 -5.51 -16.49
CA LEU A 149 -8.41 -4.75 -17.70
C LEU A 149 -7.29 -4.67 -18.75
N ALA A 150 -6.02 -4.84 -18.33
CA ALA A 150 -4.85 -4.83 -19.20
C ALA A 150 -4.04 -6.14 -19.09
N PHE A 151 -4.71 -7.25 -18.74
CA PHE A 151 -4.04 -8.51 -18.41
C PHE A 151 -3.15 -9.04 -19.52
N THR A 152 -3.68 -9.11 -20.75
CA THR A 152 -2.92 -9.59 -21.92
C THR A 152 -1.72 -8.71 -22.22
N GLN A 153 -1.89 -7.38 -22.11
CA GLN A 153 -0.80 -6.43 -22.33
C GLN A 153 0.28 -6.58 -21.25
N LEU A 154 -0.09 -6.79 -19.99
CA LEU A 154 0.86 -7.05 -18.91
C LEU A 154 1.66 -8.33 -19.14
N LEU A 155 1.00 -9.42 -19.56
CA LEU A 155 1.68 -10.68 -19.91
C LEU A 155 2.67 -10.51 -21.04
N ASN A 156 2.35 -9.70 -22.05
CA ASN A 156 3.21 -9.47 -23.19
C ASN A 156 4.35 -8.47 -22.91
N SER A 157 4.19 -7.59 -21.95
CA SER A 157 5.16 -6.53 -21.64
C SER A 157 6.12 -6.86 -20.50
N LEU A 158 5.76 -7.81 -19.64
CA LEU A 158 6.58 -8.23 -18.50
C LEU A 158 7.23 -9.59 -18.78
N SER A 159 8.46 -9.78 -18.31
CA SER A 159 9.03 -11.11 -18.24
C SER A 159 8.22 -12.01 -17.32
N PRO A 160 8.23 -13.35 -17.50
CA PRO A 160 7.51 -14.28 -16.63
C PRO A 160 7.88 -14.09 -15.14
N ALA A 161 9.13 -13.80 -14.85
CA ALA A 161 9.58 -13.54 -13.47
C ALA A 161 9.00 -12.24 -12.92
N ALA A 162 9.01 -11.14 -13.69
CA ALA A 162 8.41 -9.86 -13.29
C ALA A 162 6.90 -10.00 -13.04
N PHE A 163 6.20 -10.68 -13.94
CA PHE A 163 4.77 -10.95 -13.80
C PHE A 163 4.49 -11.83 -12.56
N GLY A 164 5.33 -12.85 -12.33
CA GLY A 164 5.24 -13.71 -11.15
C GLY A 164 5.35 -12.93 -9.84
N TRP A 165 6.32 -12.01 -9.72
CA TRP A 165 6.46 -11.14 -8.55
C TRP A 165 5.29 -10.16 -8.39
N LEU A 166 4.80 -9.59 -9.50
CA LEU A 166 3.63 -8.69 -9.49
C LEU A 166 2.38 -9.43 -9.01
N LEU A 167 2.13 -10.62 -9.53
CA LEU A 167 1.00 -11.47 -9.15
C LEU A 167 1.11 -11.93 -7.69
N ALA A 168 2.30 -12.36 -7.26
CA ALA A 168 2.53 -12.76 -5.87
C ALA A 168 2.20 -11.61 -4.90
N GLY A 169 2.66 -10.39 -5.20
CA GLY A 169 2.32 -9.20 -4.43
C GLY A 169 0.81 -8.96 -4.36
N GLY A 170 0.10 -9.04 -5.48
CA GLY A 170 -1.35 -8.90 -5.56
C GLY A 170 -2.12 -9.96 -4.76
N ILE A 171 -1.66 -11.22 -4.81
CA ILE A 171 -2.25 -12.32 -4.00
C ILE A 171 -2.00 -12.07 -2.52
N ILE A 172 -0.79 -11.68 -2.12
CA ILE A 172 -0.44 -11.40 -0.73
C ILE A 172 -1.29 -10.25 -0.19
N TYR A 173 -1.46 -9.15 -0.91
CA TYR A 173 -2.36 -8.06 -0.53
C TYR A 173 -3.81 -8.53 -0.41
N THR A 174 -4.28 -9.38 -1.34
CA THR A 174 -5.65 -9.92 -1.31
C THR A 174 -5.88 -10.77 -0.06
N VAL A 175 -4.97 -11.70 0.24
CA VAL A 175 -5.05 -12.53 1.45
C VAL A 175 -5.09 -11.66 2.71
N GLY A 176 -4.20 -10.65 2.81
CA GLY A 176 -4.22 -9.69 3.90
C GLY A 176 -5.55 -8.94 4.01
N GLY A 177 -6.09 -8.46 2.90
CA GLY A 177 -7.39 -7.78 2.85
C GLY A 177 -8.56 -8.66 3.27
N VAL A 178 -8.54 -9.96 2.92
CA VAL A 178 -9.54 -10.94 3.35
C VAL A 178 -9.45 -11.21 4.85
N ILE A 179 -8.23 -11.41 5.38
CA ILE A 179 -8.01 -11.58 6.83
C ILE A 179 -8.55 -10.37 7.60
N TYR A 180 -8.29 -9.16 7.10
CA TYR A 180 -8.81 -7.93 7.69
C TYR A 180 -10.34 -7.84 7.65
N ALA A 181 -10.97 -8.23 6.52
CA ALA A 181 -12.43 -8.21 6.35
C ALA A 181 -13.14 -9.16 7.30
N LEU A 182 -12.65 -10.40 7.37
CA LEU A 182 -13.27 -11.49 8.12
C LEU A 182 -13.04 -11.38 9.63
N LYS A 183 -12.13 -10.53 10.10
CA LYS A 183 -11.78 -10.38 11.52
C LYS A 183 -11.49 -11.74 12.18
N LEU A 184 -10.76 -12.62 11.49
CA LEU A 184 -10.49 -13.96 11.96
C LEU A 184 -9.87 -13.94 13.36
N PRO A 185 -10.48 -14.59 14.38
CA PRO A 185 -10.07 -14.48 15.78
C PRO A 185 -8.80 -15.32 16.11
N ILE A 186 -8.17 -15.91 15.11
CA ILE A 186 -7.15 -16.97 15.25
C ILE A 186 -5.99 -16.55 16.17
N PHE A 187 -5.64 -15.27 16.23
CA PHE A 187 -4.54 -14.75 17.05
C PHE A 187 -4.98 -13.78 18.15
N ASN A 188 -6.18 -13.17 18.04
CA ASN A 188 -6.64 -12.11 18.94
C ASN A 188 -6.84 -12.58 20.39
N ASN A 189 -7.06 -13.89 20.61
CA ASN A 189 -7.31 -14.45 21.94
C ASN A 189 -6.03 -14.85 22.69
N LYS A 190 -4.89 -14.91 22.00
CA LYS A 190 -3.62 -15.37 22.57
C LYS A 190 -2.63 -14.25 22.85
N HIS A 191 -2.74 -13.11 22.17
CA HIS A 191 -1.76 -12.04 22.23
C HIS A 191 -2.41 -10.66 22.35
N LYS A 192 -2.13 -9.95 23.43
CA LYS A 192 -2.70 -8.63 23.74
C LYS A 192 -2.40 -7.55 22.68
N TYR A 193 -1.24 -7.65 22.00
CA TYR A 193 -0.73 -6.63 21.09
C TYR A 193 -0.45 -7.13 19.67
N PHE A 194 -0.90 -8.36 19.34
CA PHE A 194 -0.70 -8.94 18.02
C PHE A 194 -1.92 -9.79 17.63
N GLY A 195 -2.67 -9.32 16.66
CA GLY A 195 -3.87 -9.97 16.18
C GLY A 195 -4.03 -9.89 14.66
N SER A 196 -5.25 -10.06 14.17
CA SER A 196 -5.56 -10.06 12.73
C SER A 196 -5.20 -8.73 12.04
N HIS A 197 -5.15 -7.62 12.77
CA HIS A 197 -4.79 -6.32 12.22
C HIS A 197 -3.28 -6.21 11.97
N GLU A 198 -2.46 -6.62 12.93
CA GLU A 198 -1.00 -6.67 12.78
C GLU A 198 -0.57 -7.67 11.71
N ILE A 199 -1.28 -8.80 11.60
CA ILE A 199 -1.07 -9.77 10.52
C ILE A 199 -1.37 -9.11 9.16
N PHE A 200 -2.47 -8.39 9.04
CA PHE A 200 -2.78 -7.61 7.84
C PHE A 200 -1.64 -6.64 7.49
N HIS A 201 -1.07 -5.92 8.47
CA HIS A 201 0.09 -5.05 8.27
C HIS A 201 1.29 -5.80 7.68
N LEU A 202 1.60 -7.00 8.18
CA LEU A 202 2.68 -7.83 7.65
C LEU A 202 2.42 -8.26 6.20
N PHE A 203 1.18 -8.61 5.86
CA PHE A 203 0.80 -8.89 4.46
C PHE A 203 0.95 -7.67 3.56
N VAL A 204 0.60 -6.47 4.04
CA VAL A 204 0.83 -5.22 3.30
C VAL A 204 2.32 -5.00 3.06
N MET A 205 3.17 -5.19 4.07
CA MET A 205 4.62 -5.07 3.92
C MET A 205 5.21 -6.10 2.95
N ALA A 206 4.78 -7.36 3.03
CA ALA A 206 5.23 -8.42 2.14
C ALA A 206 4.81 -8.18 0.68
N GLY A 207 3.56 -7.74 0.45
CA GLY A 207 3.11 -7.33 -0.88
C GLY A 207 3.90 -6.13 -1.43
N SER A 208 4.19 -5.13 -0.58
CA SER A 208 5.04 -3.99 -0.96
C SER A 208 6.45 -4.43 -1.33
N ALA A 209 7.02 -5.41 -0.63
CA ALA A 209 8.34 -5.97 -0.94
C ALA A 209 8.34 -6.67 -2.32
N CYS A 210 7.31 -7.44 -2.65
CA CYS A 210 7.17 -8.05 -3.98
C CYS A 210 7.12 -6.97 -5.08
N HIS A 211 6.33 -5.92 -4.88
CA HIS A 211 6.23 -4.81 -5.84
C HIS A 211 7.53 -4.02 -5.94
N PHE A 212 8.26 -3.85 -4.82
CA PHE A 212 9.60 -3.25 -4.85
C PHE A 212 10.55 -4.06 -5.75
N VAL A 213 10.55 -5.39 -5.65
CA VAL A 213 11.37 -6.25 -6.52
C VAL A 213 11.00 -6.02 -7.99
N VAL A 214 9.70 -5.91 -8.32
CA VAL A 214 9.27 -5.60 -9.69
C VAL A 214 9.87 -4.28 -10.16
N MET A 215 9.73 -3.22 -9.37
CA MET A 215 10.22 -1.88 -9.76
C MET A 215 11.74 -1.84 -9.89
N TYR A 216 12.46 -2.44 -8.95
CA TYR A 216 13.91 -2.37 -8.91
C TYR A 216 14.61 -3.29 -9.91
N ALA A 217 14.11 -4.52 -10.09
CA ALA A 217 14.79 -5.55 -10.85
C ALA A 217 14.29 -5.68 -12.30
N PHE A 218 13.07 -5.19 -12.61
CA PHE A 218 12.44 -5.47 -13.90
C PHE A 218 11.88 -4.22 -14.61
N VAL A 219 11.59 -3.14 -13.89
CA VAL A 219 11.05 -1.90 -14.49
C VAL A 219 12.16 -0.89 -14.74
N LEU A 220 13.14 -0.82 -13.84
CA LEU A 220 14.36 -0.03 -13.91
C LEU A 220 15.53 -0.91 -14.33
#